data_85c33417f110ed052c2bcb16b0ab1f83
#
_entry.id   85c33417f110ed052c2bcb16b0ab1f83
#
_cell.length_a   1.000
_cell.length_b   1.000
_cell.length_c   1.000
_cell.angle_alpha   90.00
_cell.angle_beta   90.00
_cell.angle_gamma   90.00
#
_symmetry.space_group_name_H-M   'P 1'
#
loop_
_entity.id
_entity.type
_entity.pdbx_description
1 polymer ?
#
loop_
_entity_poly.entity_id
_entity_poly.type
_entity_poly.pdbx_seq_one_letter_code
_entity_poly.pdbx_strand_id
1 'polypeptide(L)'
;MKLRHSADTDVGKTRDHNEDSFGVGAAEQAERLGDLLVVCDGMGGHAAGEVASKIGVETILSMYYGEASEDRAQALEQAFEQANEQIYARGNGSMGTTGVAALLLHDALHIANVGDSRAYLIRDGEIRQISRDHSFVGDQVAAGLITADQARSSPHRNVITRALGYQSGVTVDLFRWPLQIDDIIVLCSDGLHGLVSDAEIARIAGEAAPDAAVHQLIDLANSRGGTDNITVAVIQVEQLDWISGERDQDLHERVTVELPVTGRHAALDQAAAAAPAAAVSAPPAPLTPAPAASSAPAAPIERRLTWLGGLLALVLLAALVGIIYFAMNVTPVLAPAPADTPAAITQAPTSQAPTSQATAAPTAGPTSAPAPTAGSTTAPAPTAGPTSAPTT
;
A
#
# COMPACT_ATOMS: atom_id res chain seq x y z
N MET A 1 17.38 -4.31 19.22
CA MET A 1 17.69 -4.36 17.77
C MET A 1 18.22 -3.00 17.35
N LYS A 2 19.12 -2.91 16.36
CA LYS A 2 19.59 -1.64 15.82
C LYS A 2 19.30 -1.60 14.33
N LEU A 3 18.52 -0.60 13.92
CA LEU A 3 18.12 -0.38 12.55
C LEU A 3 18.58 1.01 12.08
N ARG A 4 18.84 1.14 10.78
CA ARG A 4 18.83 2.42 10.10
C ARG A 4 17.69 2.41 9.12
N HIS A 5 16.93 3.47 9.09
CA HIS A 5 15.84 3.61 8.13
C HIS A 5 15.72 5.04 7.63
N SER A 6 15.13 5.18 6.48
CA SER A 6 14.68 6.45 5.90
C SER A 6 13.42 6.21 5.08
N ALA A 7 12.56 7.19 5.02
CA ALA A 7 11.38 7.18 4.17
C ALA A 7 11.11 8.58 3.63
N ASP A 8 10.65 8.65 2.40
CA ASP A 8 10.27 9.91 1.76
C ASP A 8 9.18 9.66 0.70
N THR A 9 8.50 10.74 0.32
CA THR A 9 7.42 10.73 -0.66
C THR A 9 7.54 11.94 -1.59
N ASP A 10 7.25 11.74 -2.87
CA ASP A 10 7.26 12.78 -3.90
C ASP A 10 5.96 12.73 -4.72
N VAL A 11 5.45 13.90 -5.10
CA VAL A 11 4.20 14.01 -5.87
C VAL A 11 4.33 13.42 -7.28
N GLY A 12 5.54 13.19 -7.75
CA GLY A 12 5.81 12.81 -9.13
C GLY A 12 5.80 14.00 -10.09
N LYS A 13 5.73 13.71 -11.39
CA LYS A 13 5.75 14.75 -12.45
C LYS A 13 4.39 14.98 -13.11
N THR A 14 3.42 14.11 -12.84
CA THR A 14 2.14 14.08 -13.57
C THR A 14 0.95 14.41 -12.67
N ARG A 15 1.06 14.14 -11.36
CA ARG A 15 0.01 14.41 -10.39
C ARG A 15 0.12 15.83 -9.84
N ASP A 16 -1.03 16.43 -9.49
CA ASP A 16 -1.10 17.76 -8.88
C ASP A 16 -1.06 17.68 -7.34
N HIS A 17 -1.41 16.53 -6.77
CA HIS A 17 -1.49 16.26 -5.34
C HIS A 17 -0.79 14.96 -5.01
N ASN A 18 -0.29 14.86 -3.77
CA ASN A 18 0.26 13.64 -3.25
C ASN A 18 -0.82 12.94 -2.40
N GLU A 19 -1.33 11.82 -2.91
CA GLU A 19 -2.32 10.98 -2.23
C GLU A 19 -1.64 9.85 -1.42
N ASP A 20 -0.32 9.68 -1.54
CA ASP A 20 0.46 8.76 -0.72
C ASP A 20 0.71 9.32 0.69
N SER A 21 0.86 8.43 1.64
CA SER A 21 1.30 8.73 3.00
C SER A 21 2.20 7.64 3.54
N PHE A 22 3.15 8.01 4.40
CA PHE A 22 3.95 7.04 5.14
C PHE A 22 4.06 7.43 6.61
N GLY A 23 4.45 6.49 7.45
CA GLY A 23 4.68 6.77 8.85
C GLY A 23 5.64 5.78 9.50
N VAL A 24 6.32 6.25 10.54
CA VAL A 24 7.29 5.49 11.30
C VAL A 24 6.90 5.57 12.77
N GLY A 25 6.98 4.44 13.48
CA GLY A 25 6.74 4.38 14.92
C GLY A 25 7.70 5.25 15.72
N ALA A 26 7.22 5.84 16.81
CA ALA A 26 8.08 6.61 17.70
C ALA A 26 9.10 5.73 18.40
N ALA A 27 10.35 6.21 18.54
CA ALA A 27 11.46 5.41 19.08
C ALA A 27 11.19 4.79 20.46
N GLU A 28 10.53 5.53 21.38
CA GLU A 28 10.17 5.00 22.70
C GLU A 28 9.22 3.79 22.65
N GLN A 29 8.33 3.77 21.67
CA GLN A 29 7.37 2.68 21.47
C GLN A 29 8.04 1.52 20.74
N ALA A 30 8.90 1.82 19.78
CA ALA A 30 9.66 0.85 19.00
C ALA A 30 10.58 -0.02 19.87
N GLU A 31 11.26 0.54 20.86
CA GLU A 31 12.10 -0.21 21.82
C GLU A 31 11.35 -1.35 22.52
N ARG A 32 10.05 -1.20 22.74
CA ARG A 32 9.23 -2.15 23.50
C ARG A 32 8.40 -3.07 22.64
N LEU A 33 7.92 -2.57 21.52
CA LEU A 33 6.88 -3.21 20.72
C LEU A 33 7.32 -3.49 19.27
N GLY A 34 8.59 -3.19 18.94
CA GLY A 34 9.16 -3.34 17.61
C GLY A 34 9.04 -2.07 16.75
N ASP A 35 9.90 -2.00 15.76
CA ASP A 35 9.92 -0.89 14.79
C ASP A 35 8.86 -1.13 13.72
N LEU A 36 7.90 -0.22 13.59
CA LEU A 36 6.81 -0.30 12.60
C LEU A 36 6.93 0.85 11.60
N LEU A 37 7.02 0.49 10.33
CA LEU A 37 6.94 1.42 9.21
C LEU A 37 5.74 1.06 8.34
N VAL A 38 5.03 2.08 7.85
CA VAL A 38 3.79 1.94 7.08
C VAL A 38 3.85 2.83 5.84
N VAL A 39 3.42 2.31 4.70
CA VAL A 39 3.19 3.05 3.46
C VAL A 39 1.76 2.81 3.01
N CYS A 40 1.06 3.88 2.66
CA CYS A 40 -0.32 3.88 2.16
C CYS A 40 -0.41 4.72 0.89
N ASP A 41 -0.97 4.15 -0.18
CA ASP A 41 -1.25 4.80 -1.45
C ASP A 41 -2.76 5.07 -1.53
N GLY A 42 -3.10 6.34 -1.56
CA GLY A 42 -4.49 6.80 -1.44
C GLY A 42 -5.21 6.86 -2.78
N MET A 43 -6.48 6.46 -2.80
CA MET A 43 -7.34 6.47 -3.98
C MET A 43 -8.75 6.96 -3.68
N GLY A 44 -9.34 7.71 -4.61
CA GLY A 44 -10.67 8.28 -4.45
C GLY A 44 -10.85 9.60 -5.18
N GLY A 45 -9.81 10.05 -5.87
CA GLY A 45 -9.75 11.30 -6.63
C GLY A 45 -9.60 12.54 -5.75
N HIS A 46 -8.67 13.42 -6.10
CA HIS A 46 -8.37 14.67 -5.39
C HIS A 46 -8.07 14.46 -3.89
N ALA A 47 -8.65 15.29 -3.02
CA ALA A 47 -8.39 15.24 -1.57
C ALA A 47 -8.89 13.96 -0.84
N ALA A 48 -9.65 13.08 -1.50
CA ALA A 48 -10.19 11.90 -0.84
C ALA A 48 -9.13 10.80 -0.63
N GLY A 49 -8.24 10.60 -1.60
CA GLY A 49 -7.12 9.67 -1.49
C GLY A 49 -6.13 10.10 -0.41
N GLU A 50 -5.72 11.38 -0.40
CA GLU A 50 -4.86 11.95 0.65
C GLU A 50 -5.44 11.74 2.05
N VAL A 51 -6.76 11.96 2.22
CA VAL A 51 -7.44 11.74 3.50
C VAL A 51 -7.44 10.27 3.88
N ALA A 52 -7.67 9.36 2.92
CA ALA A 52 -7.71 7.93 3.18
C ALA A 52 -6.34 7.39 3.59
N SER A 53 -5.27 7.72 2.85
CA SER A 53 -3.91 7.28 3.16
C SER A 53 -3.41 7.80 4.51
N LYS A 54 -3.72 9.06 4.82
CA LYS A 54 -3.38 9.67 6.11
C LYS A 54 -4.10 8.99 7.28
N ILE A 55 -5.42 8.74 7.16
CA ILE A 55 -6.17 7.99 8.18
C ILE A 55 -5.57 6.58 8.31
N GLY A 56 -5.22 5.92 7.20
CA GLY A 56 -4.60 4.61 7.19
C GLY A 56 -3.35 4.58 8.05
N VAL A 57 -2.37 5.43 7.75
CA VAL A 57 -1.09 5.52 8.47
C VAL A 57 -1.31 5.87 9.96
N GLU A 58 -2.06 6.93 10.25
CA GLU A 58 -2.29 7.39 11.62
C GLU A 58 -3.00 6.33 12.48
N THR A 59 -4.01 5.64 11.91
CA THR A 59 -4.75 4.62 12.63
C THR A 59 -3.90 3.38 12.85
N ILE A 60 -3.19 2.88 11.83
CA ILE A 60 -2.34 1.69 11.96
C ILE A 60 -1.30 1.91 13.05
N LEU A 61 -0.58 3.03 13.03
CA LEU A 61 0.44 3.33 14.04
C LEU A 61 -0.17 3.48 15.44
N SER A 62 -1.24 4.28 15.59
CA SER A 62 -1.83 4.54 16.90
C SER A 62 -2.47 3.30 17.52
N MET A 63 -3.17 2.49 16.73
CA MET A 63 -3.80 1.26 17.21
C MET A 63 -2.75 0.20 17.57
N TYR A 64 -1.75 -0.03 16.69
CA TYR A 64 -0.70 -1.00 16.96
C TYR A 64 0.05 -0.71 18.27
N TYR A 65 0.47 0.53 18.47
CA TYR A 65 1.21 0.91 19.69
C TYR A 65 0.31 1.12 20.91
N GLY A 66 -0.99 1.33 20.72
CA GLY A 66 -1.98 1.41 21.79
C GLY A 66 -2.47 0.06 22.29
N GLU A 67 -2.28 -1.01 21.50
CA GLU A 67 -2.78 -2.35 21.81
C GLU A 67 -1.90 -3.06 22.85
N ALA A 68 -2.56 -3.67 23.84
CA ALA A 68 -1.90 -4.40 24.93
C ALA A 68 -1.65 -5.89 24.63
N SER A 69 -2.04 -6.39 23.44
CA SER A 69 -1.88 -7.80 23.06
C SER A 69 -0.41 -8.22 23.10
N GLU A 70 -0.11 -9.42 23.58
CA GLU A 70 1.21 -10.04 23.48
C GLU A 70 1.49 -10.57 22.06
N ASP A 71 0.44 -10.92 21.30
CA ASP A 71 0.55 -11.30 19.91
C ASP A 71 0.63 -10.04 19.01
N ARG A 72 1.86 -9.68 18.66
CA ARG A 72 2.14 -8.48 17.85
C ARG A 72 1.68 -8.59 16.40
N ALA A 73 1.63 -9.80 15.83
CA ALA A 73 1.10 -10.01 14.49
C ALA A 73 -0.42 -9.78 14.47
N GLN A 74 -1.14 -10.30 15.46
CA GLN A 74 -2.57 -10.06 15.64
C GLN A 74 -2.86 -8.57 15.90
N ALA A 75 -2.05 -7.90 16.73
CA ALA A 75 -2.20 -6.46 16.97
C ALA A 75 -2.04 -5.64 15.67
N LEU A 76 -1.11 -6.05 14.79
CA LEU A 76 -0.92 -5.41 13.50
C LEU A 76 -2.12 -5.64 12.56
N GLU A 77 -2.67 -6.86 12.52
CA GLU A 77 -3.88 -7.18 11.75
C GLU A 77 -5.06 -6.33 12.21
N GLN A 78 -5.32 -6.26 13.51
CA GLN A 78 -6.39 -5.46 14.09
C GLN A 78 -6.22 -3.96 13.81
N ALA A 79 -4.99 -3.46 13.78
CA ALA A 79 -4.70 -2.07 13.41
C ALA A 79 -5.11 -1.75 11.96
N PHE A 80 -4.89 -2.68 11.03
CA PHE A 80 -5.34 -2.57 9.64
C PHE A 80 -6.88 -2.64 9.52
N GLU A 81 -7.52 -3.54 10.26
CA GLU A 81 -8.99 -3.64 10.31
C GLU A 81 -9.61 -2.34 10.83
N GLN A 82 -9.06 -1.77 11.89
CA GLN A 82 -9.52 -0.49 12.43
C GLN A 82 -9.29 0.68 11.45
N ALA A 83 -8.17 0.70 10.73
CA ALA A 83 -7.94 1.66 9.68
C ALA A 83 -9.01 1.53 8.57
N ASN A 84 -9.31 0.31 8.15
CA ASN A 84 -10.38 0.04 7.19
C ASN A 84 -11.74 0.57 7.67
N GLU A 85 -12.11 0.28 8.91
CA GLU A 85 -13.38 0.75 9.50
C GLU A 85 -13.48 2.27 9.53
N GLN A 86 -12.41 2.97 9.93
CA GLN A 86 -12.39 4.42 10.00
C GLN A 86 -12.49 5.09 8.62
N ILE A 87 -11.74 4.56 7.62
CA ILE A 87 -11.78 5.07 6.25
C ILE A 87 -13.18 4.80 5.66
N TYR A 88 -13.71 3.59 5.83
CA TYR A 88 -15.04 3.24 5.34
C TYR A 88 -16.13 4.09 5.98
N ALA A 89 -16.10 4.29 7.30
CA ALA A 89 -17.06 5.12 8.00
C ALA A 89 -17.07 6.57 7.51
N ARG A 90 -15.90 7.10 7.11
CA ARG A 90 -15.76 8.46 6.60
C ARG A 90 -16.18 8.59 5.14
N GLY A 91 -15.83 7.62 4.30
CA GLY A 91 -16.04 7.66 2.85
C GLY A 91 -17.22 6.85 2.34
N ASN A 92 -17.77 5.96 3.15
CA ASN A 92 -18.82 5.01 2.74
C ASN A 92 -18.48 4.27 1.42
N GLY A 93 -17.21 3.87 1.27
CA GLY A 93 -16.70 3.18 0.08
C GLY A 93 -16.33 4.08 -1.10
N SER A 94 -16.39 5.41 -0.97
CA SER A 94 -16.03 6.35 -2.04
C SER A 94 -14.55 6.74 -2.05
N MET A 95 -13.81 6.41 -0.99
CA MET A 95 -12.37 6.60 -0.86
C MET A 95 -11.74 5.35 -0.26
N GLY A 96 -10.47 5.13 -0.54
CA GLY A 96 -9.71 4.02 -0.01
C GLY A 96 -8.22 4.27 -0.06
N THR A 97 -7.45 3.34 0.44
CA THR A 97 -6.00 3.35 0.35
C THR A 97 -5.45 1.94 0.36
N THR A 98 -4.27 1.75 -0.22
CA THR A 98 -3.48 0.57 0.08
C THR A 98 -2.93 0.66 1.51
N GLY A 99 -2.34 -0.40 1.99
CA GLY A 99 -1.53 -0.38 3.20
C GLY A 99 -0.51 -1.50 3.13
N VAL A 100 0.77 -1.18 3.22
CA VAL A 100 1.84 -2.12 3.44
C VAL A 100 2.64 -1.70 4.66
N ALA A 101 2.86 -2.61 5.59
CA ALA A 101 3.58 -2.33 6.82
C ALA A 101 4.65 -3.38 7.10
N ALA A 102 5.80 -2.92 7.60
CA ALA A 102 6.88 -3.75 8.09
C ALA A 102 7.04 -3.53 9.60
N LEU A 103 6.82 -4.58 10.37
CA LEU A 103 7.10 -4.63 11.80
C LEU A 103 8.34 -5.49 12.04
N LEU A 104 9.40 -4.87 12.54
CA LEU A 104 10.64 -5.55 12.90
C LEU A 104 10.68 -5.73 14.43
N LEU A 105 10.66 -6.96 14.85
CA LEU A 105 10.62 -7.31 16.29
C LEU A 105 11.55 -8.49 16.56
N HIS A 106 12.58 -8.27 17.40
CA HIS A 106 13.61 -9.23 17.72
C HIS A 106 14.36 -9.76 16.49
N ASP A 107 14.10 -10.99 16.07
CA ASP A 107 14.70 -11.65 14.90
C ASP A 107 13.68 -11.91 13.79
N ALA A 108 12.52 -11.28 13.86
CA ALA A 108 11.43 -11.50 12.91
C ALA A 108 10.94 -10.20 12.26
N LEU A 109 10.68 -10.30 10.97
CA LEU A 109 9.96 -9.32 10.17
C LEU A 109 8.53 -9.81 9.97
N HIS A 110 7.56 -9.00 10.37
CA HIS A 110 6.16 -9.22 10.04
C HIS A 110 5.73 -8.18 9.00
N ILE A 111 5.12 -8.66 7.91
CA ILE A 111 4.54 -7.81 6.88
C ILE A 111 3.04 -7.95 6.93
N ALA A 112 2.32 -6.82 7.00
CA ALA A 112 0.89 -6.74 6.74
C ALA A 112 0.65 -6.03 5.42
N ASN A 113 -0.24 -6.58 4.58
CA ASN A 113 -0.50 -6.02 3.25
C ASN A 113 -1.97 -6.04 2.86
N VAL A 114 -2.45 -4.90 2.34
CA VAL A 114 -3.73 -4.72 1.64
C VAL A 114 -3.49 -3.77 0.47
N GLY A 115 -3.74 -4.22 -0.75
CA GLY A 115 -3.48 -3.45 -1.97
C GLY A 115 -2.27 -3.96 -2.75
N ASP A 116 -1.70 -3.12 -3.59
CA ASP A 116 -0.58 -3.41 -4.48
C ASP A 116 0.69 -2.59 -4.17
N SER A 117 0.70 -1.83 -3.08
CA SER A 117 1.94 -1.36 -2.47
C SER A 117 2.76 -2.57 -1.99
N ARG A 118 4.08 -2.51 -2.14
CA ARG A 118 4.93 -3.69 -2.00
C ARG A 118 5.91 -3.61 -0.86
N ALA A 119 6.23 -4.77 -0.31
CA ALA A 119 7.37 -5.01 0.56
C ALA A 119 8.38 -5.95 -0.13
N TYR A 120 9.64 -5.59 -0.09
CA TYR A 120 10.75 -6.39 -0.59
C TYR A 120 11.74 -6.69 0.53
N LEU A 121 12.36 -7.86 0.46
CA LEU A 121 13.54 -8.24 1.24
C LEU A 121 14.72 -8.38 0.27
N ILE A 122 15.82 -7.70 0.58
CA ILE A 122 17.09 -7.82 -0.12
C ILE A 122 18.07 -8.45 0.85
N ARG A 123 18.60 -9.60 0.46
CA ARG A 123 19.57 -10.40 1.22
C ARG A 123 20.62 -10.93 0.29
N ASP A 124 21.90 -10.78 0.63
CA ASP A 124 23.03 -11.22 -0.19
C ASP A 124 22.99 -10.70 -1.64
N GLY A 125 22.41 -9.52 -1.84
CA GLY A 125 22.23 -8.88 -3.15
C GLY A 125 21.04 -9.39 -3.96
N GLU A 126 20.34 -10.41 -3.48
CA GLU A 126 19.12 -10.91 -4.10
C GLU A 126 17.88 -10.20 -3.53
N ILE A 127 16.97 -9.79 -4.42
CA ILE A 127 15.70 -9.16 -4.05
C ILE A 127 14.56 -10.17 -4.18
N ARG A 128 13.69 -10.16 -3.18
CA ARG A 128 12.44 -10.93 -3.17
C ARG A 128 11.28 -10.05 -2.75
N GLN A 129 10.22 -10.00 -3.53
CA GLN A 129 8.94 -9.44 -3.08
C GLN A 129 8.35 -10.36 -2.01
N ILE A 130 8.07 -9.81 -0.84
CA ILE A 130 7.58 -10.52 0.36
C ILE A 130 6.15 -10.11 0.75
N SER A 131 5.52 -9.26 -0.05
CA SER A 131 4.08 -8.96 -0.05
C SER A 131 3.42 -9.57 -1.29
N ARG A 132 2.10 -9.54 -1.33
CA ARG A 132 1.31 -9.98 -2.49
C ARG A 132 0.46 -8.84 -3.02
N ASP A 133 0.54 -8.56 -4.32
CA ASP A 133 -0.30 -7.54 -4.94
C ASP A 133 -1.76 -7.99 -4.99
N HIS A 134 -2.65 -7.18 -4.42
CA HIS A 134 -4.10 -7.33 -4.58
C HIS A 134 -4.57 -6.50 -5.76
N SER A 135 -4.17 -6.92 -6.95
CA SER A 135 -4.55 -6.31 -8.22
C SER A 135 -4.99 -7.38 -9.22
N PHE A 136 -5.75 -6.97 -10.23
CA PHE A 136 -6.23 -7.88 -11.28
C PHE A 136 -5.07 -8.63 -11.95
N VAL A 137 -3.99 -7.94 -12.24
CA VAL A 137 -2.79 -8.57 -12.83
C VAL A 137 -2.01 -9.38 -11.80
N GLY A 138 -1.96 -8.95 -10.54
CA GLY A 138 -1.33 -9.69 -9.45
C GLY A 138 -1.99 -11.05 -9.22
N ASP A 139 -3.32 -11.10 -9.26
CA ASP A 139 -4.07 -12.36 -9.16
C ASP A 139 -3.81 -13.29 -10.35
N GLN A 140 -3.60 -12.74 -11.56
CA GLN A 140 -3.23 -13.54 -12.74
C GLN A 140 -1.79 -14.09 -12.67
N VAL A 141 -0.84 -13.29 -12.15
CA VAL A 141 0.53 -13.75 -11.92
C VAL A 141 0.54 -14.86 -10.88
N ALA A 142 -0.16 -14.68 -9.75
CA ALA A 142 -0.28 -15.68 -8.70
C ALA A 142 -0.94 -17.00 -9.19
N ALA A 143 -1.86 -16.91 -10.16
CA ALA A 143 -2.48 -18.06 -10.82
C ALA A 143 -1.60 -18.68 -11.93
N GLY A 144 -0.42 -18.11 -12.24
CA GLY A 144 0.46 -18.57 -13.32
C GLY A 144 -0.11 -18.31 -14.73
N LEU A 145 -1.09 -17.44 -14.87
CA LEU A 145 -1.74 -17.13 -16.16
C LEU A 145 -0.92 -16.15 -17.01
N ILE A 146 -0.19 -15.25 -16.36
CA ILE A 146 0.73 -14.29 -16.99
C ILE A 146 2.03 -14.21 -16.18
N THR A 147 3.12 -13.76 -16.84
CA THR A 147 4.37 -13.45 -16.15
C THR A 147 4.34 -12.07 -15.50
N ALA A 148 5.27 -11.81 -14.56
CA ALA A 148 5.40 -10.47 -13.95
C ALA A 148 5.68 -9.38 -15.00
N ASP A 149 6.47 -9.67 -16.05
CA ASP A 149 6.72 -8.72 -17.14
C ASP A 149 5.47 -8.42 -17.96
N GLN A 150 4.63 -9.44 -18.21
CA GLN A 150 3.33 -9.24 -18.87
C GLN A 150 2.39 -8.41 -18.00
N ALA A 151 2.41 -8.60 -16.69
CA ALA A 151 1.63 -7.80 -15.75
C ALA A 151 2.02 -6.32 -15.80
N ARG A 152 3.32 -5.99 -15.80
CA ARG A 152 3.84 -4.60 -15.90
C ARG A 152 3.36 -3.87 -17.16
N SER A 153 3.25 -4.58 -18.28
CA SER A 153 2.82 -4.01 -19.56
C SER A 153 1.30 -4.05 -19.78
N SER A 154 0.54 -4.62 -18.86
CA SER A 154 -0.91 -4.78 -18.98
C SER A 154 -1.64 -3.42 -18.87
N PRO A 155 -2.66 -3.16 -19.71
CA PRO A 155 -3.53 -2.00 -19.56
C PRO A 155 -4.35 -2.03 -18.26
N HIS A 156 -4.44 -3.18 -17.60
CA HIS A 156 -5.18 -3.39 -16.34
C HIS A 156 -4.27 -3.44 -15.12
N ARG A 157 -3.00 -3.01 -15.23
CA ARG A 157 -2.03 -3.10 -14.12
C ARG A 157 -2.44 -2.30 -12.87
N ASN A 158 -3.18 -1.20 -13.05
CA ASN A 158 -3.63 -0.34 -11.94
C ASN A 158 -5.03 -0.71 -11.42
N VAL A 159 -5.58 -1.89 -11.78
CA VAL A 159 -6.89 -2.33 -11.27
C VAL A 159 -6.70 -3.08 -9.97
N ILE A 160 -6.94 -2.40 -8.85
CA ILE A 160 -6.83 -2.94 -7.51
C ILE A 160 -8.06 -3.76 -7.17
N THR A 161 -7.87 -4.95 -6.57
CA THR A 161 -8.94 -5.87 -6.17
C THR A 161 -9.26 -5.83 -4.69
N ARG A 162 -8.35 -5.26 -3.86
CA ARG A 162 -8.54 -5.09 -2.41
C ARG A 162 -7.86 -3.81 -1.92
N ALA A 163 -8.59 -2.99 -1.15
CA ALA A 163 -8.08 -1.78 -0.52
C ALA A 163 -8.79 -1.51 0.80
N LEU A 164 -8.14 -0.79 1.70
CA LEU A 164 -8.74 -0.27 2.92
C LEU A 164 -9.81 0.79 2.58
N GLY A 165 -10.96 0.71 3.22
CA GLY A 165 -12.04 1.72 3.11
C GLY A 165 -13.04 1.50 1.98
N TYR A 166 -12.84 0.56 1.05
CA TYR A 166 -13.80 0.29 -0.02
C TYR A 166 -14.96 -0.62 0.42
N GLN A 167 -14.73 -1.46 1.41
CA GLN A 167 -15.74 -2.35 1.98
C GLN A 167 -15.74 -2.23 3.51
N SER A 168 -16.86 -2.60 4.14
CA SER A 168 -16.99 -2.54 5.60
C SER A 168 -16.05 -3.49 6.35
N GLY A 169 -15.54 -4.53 5.68
CA GLY A 169 -14.54 -5.45 6.20
C GLY A 169 -13.43 -5.67 5.18
N VAL A 170 -12.24 -5.99 5.64
CA VAL A 170 -11.07 -6.27 4.81
C VAL A 170 -10.36 -7.54 5.31
N THR A 171 -9.76 -8.27 4.40
CA THR A 171 -8.83 -9.36 4.75
C THR A 171 -7.41 -8.83 4.59
N VAL A 172 -6.63 -8.90 5.66
CA VAL A 172 -5.22 -8.49 5.70
C VAL A 172 -4.35 -9.70 5.42
N ASP A 173 -3.44 -9.62 4.47
CA ASP A 173 -2.45 -10.67 4.26
C ASP A 173 -1.28 -10.42 5.24
N LEU A 174 -0.92 -11.43 6.03
CA LEU A 174 0.17 -11.40 7.00
C LEU A 174 1.27 -12.38 6.59
N PHE A 175 2.51 -11.91 6.60
CA PHE A 175 3.69 -12.72 6.30
C PHE A 175 4.71 -12.57 7.41
N ARG A 176 5.48 -13.63 7.69
CA ARG A 176 6.57 -13.61 8.66
C ARG A 176 7.85 -14.15 8.04
N TRP A 177 8.94 -13.41 8.22
CA TRP A 177 10.26 -13.76 7.71
C TRP A 177 11.29 -13.68 8.84
N PRO A 178 12.21 -14.63 8.95
CA PRO A 178 13.36 -14.49 9.87
C PRO A 178 14.30 -13.41 9.34
N LEU A 179 14.73 -12.50 10.23
CA LEU A 179 15.70 -11.45 9.90
C LEU A 179 17.13 -11.95 10.04
N GLN A 180 18.01 -11.37 9.25
CA GLN A 180 19.46 -11.51 9.35
C GLN A 180 20.11 -10.12 9.43
N ILE A 181 21.32 -10.06 9.98
CA ILE A 181 22.12 -8.83 9.91
C ILE A 181 22.42 -8.54 8.43
N ASP A 182 22.44 -7.28 8.07
CA ASP A 182 22.60 -6.75 6.72
C ASP A 182 21.38 -6.96 5.79
N ASP A 183 20.27 -7.52 6.28
CA ASP A 183 19.01 -7.49 5.53
C ASP A 183 18.58 -6.04 5.25
N ILE A 184 18.06 -5.82 4.04
CA ILE A 184 17.45 -4.55 3.65
C ILE A 184 16.00 -4.80 3.29
N ILE A 185 15.10 -4.06 3.92
CA ILE A 185 13.67 -4.10 3.64
C ILE A 185 13.29 -2.81 2.91
N VAL A 186 12.54 -2.93 1.81
CA VAL A 186 12.01 -1.79 1.06
C VAL A 186 10.50 -1.88 1.02
N LEU A 187 9.82 -0.81 1.48
CA LEU A 187 8.38 -0.61 1.27
C LEU A 187 8.20 0.48 0.21
N CYS A 188 7.25 0.30 -0.70
CA CYS A 188 6.98 1.32 -1.70
C CYS A 188 5.55 1.27 -2.25
N SER A 189 5.06 2.43 -2.75
CA SER A 189 3.86 2.52 -3.58
C SER A 189 4.13 2.08 -5.03
N ASP A 190 3.07 1.99 -5.84
CA ASP A 190 3.16 1.57 -7.24
C ASP A 190 3.93 2.57 -8.12
N GLY A 191 3.98 3.85 -7.73
CA GLY A 191 4.78 4.87 -8.41
C GLY A 191 6.27 4.57 -8.45
N LEU A 192 6.80 3.79 -7.49
CA LEU A 192 8.17 3.29 -7.58
C LEU A 192 8.25 2.02 -8.46
N HIS A 193 7.61 0.93 -8.04
CA HIS A 193 7.79 -0.38 -8.68
C HIS A 193 7.18 -0.48 -10.08
N GLY A 194 6.30 0.44 -10.45
CA GLY A 194 5.80 0.60 -11.80
C GLY A 194 6.82 1.17 -12.79
N LEU A 195 7.83 1.90 -12.29
CA LEU A 195 8.84 2.59 -13.11
C LEU A 195 10.26 2.07 -12.89
N VAL A 196 10.58 1.53 -11.73
CA VAL A 196 11.89 1.01 -11.35
C VAL A 196 11.81 -0.51 -11.22
N SER A 197 12.72 -1.22 -11.86
CA SER A 197 12.77 -2.69 -11.81
C SER A 197 13.29 -3.18 -10.46
N ASP A 198 12.91 -4.41 -10.07
CA ASP A 198 13.34 -5.04 -8.84
C ASP A 198 14.88 -5.10 -8.74
N ALA A 199 15.57 -5.41 -9.85
CA ALA A 199 17.04 -5.44 -9.89
C ALA A 199 17.68 -4.07 -9.62
N GLU A 200 17.06 -2.98 -10.06
CA GLU A 200 17.53 -1.62 -9.79
C GLU A 200 17.25 -1.21 -8.35
N ILE A 201 16.09 -1.60 -7.82
CA ILE A 201 15.76 -1.40 -6.40
C ILE A 201 16.82 -2.11 -5.53
N ALA A 202 17.12 -3.40 -5.83
CA ALA A 202 18.13 -4.17 -5.11
C ALA A 202 19.50 -3.50 -5.14
N ARG A 203 19.94 -3.09 -6.33
CA ARG A 203 21.25 -2.46 -6.50
C ARG A 203 21.34 -1.14 -5.71
N ILE A 204 20.37 -0.24 -5.87
CA ILE A 204 20.41 1.08 -5.23
C ILE A 204 20.31 0.95 -3.71
N ALA A 205 19.37 0.15 -3.21
CA ALA A 205 19.21 -0.04 -1.77
C ALA A 205 20.39 -0.80 -1.13
N GLY A 206 21.03 -1.70 -1.89
CA GLY A 206 22.21 -2.46 -1.41
C GLY A 206 23.52 -1.68 -1.42
N GLU A 207 23.67 -0.69 -2.30
CA GLU A 207 24.90 0.10 -2.45
C GLU A 207 24.92 1.40 -1.63
N ALA A 208 23.76 1.94 -1.27
CA ALA A 208 23.64 3.22 -0.61
C ALA A 208 23.10 3.11 0.83
N ALA A 209 23.42 4.09 1.68
CA ALA A 209 22.74 4.24 2.96
C ALA A 209 21.25 4.53 2.75
N PRO A 210 20.34 4.14 3.68
CA PRO A 210 18.90 4.27 3.51
C PRO A 210 18.42 5.64 3.02
N ASP A 211 18.95 6.72 3.57
CA ASP A 211 18.63 8.09 3.17
C ASP A 211 18.97 8.35 1.69
N ALA A 212 20.20 8.03 1.30
CA ALA A 212 20.64 8.19 -0.09
C ALA A 212 19.91 7.24 -1.04
N ALA A 213 19.57 6.03 -0.60
CA ALA A 213 18.84 5.05 -1.40
C ALA A 213 17.41 5.53 -1.71
N VAL A 214 16.69 6.04 -0.71
CA VAL A 214 15.34 6.60 -0.87
C VAL A 214 15.34 7.72 -1.92
N HIS A 215 16.21 8.71 -1.78
CA HIS A 215 16.29 9.82 -2.75
C HIS A 215 16.65 9.34 -4.16
N GLN A 216 17.64 8.42 -4.30
CA GLN A 216 18.02 7.88 -5.61
C GLN A 216 16.89 7.11 -6.29
N LEU A 217 16.09 6.35 -5.52
CA LEU A 217 14.95 5.59 -6.04
C LEU A 217 13.84 6.54 -6.52
N ILE A 218 13.51 7.57 -5.75
CA ILE A 218 12.53 8.59 -6.11
C ILE A 218 12.99 9.36 -7.36
N ASP A 219 14.25 9.81 -7.38
CA ASP A 219 14.83 10.53 -8.52
C ASP A 219 14.81 9.66 -9.80
N LEU A 220 15.11 8.37 -9.67
CA LEU A 220 15.09 7.45 -10.80
C LEU A 220 13.66 7.29 -11.35
N ALA A 221 12.66 7.08 -10.49
CA ALA A 221 11.25 7.00 -10.90
C ALA A 221 10.80 8.31 -11.56
N ASN A 222 11.15 9.45 -10.98
CA ASN A 222 10.88 10.77 -11.54
C ASN A 222 11.54 10.97 -12.92
N SER A 223 12.79 10.52 -13.09
CA SER A 223 13.50 10.60 -14.39
C SER A 223 12.83 9.76 -15.48
N ARG A 224 12.06 8.75 -15.10
CA ARG A 224 11.29 7.86 -16.00
C ARG A 224 9.85 8.32 -16.23
N GLY A 225 9.55 9.52 -15.82
CA GLY A 225 8.27 10.17 -16.09
C GLY A 225 7.47 10.55 -14.86
N GLY A 226 7.73 9.92 -13.68
CA GLY A 226 7.03 10.24 -12.44
C GLY A 226 5.51 10.26 -12.62
N THR A 227 4.96 9.19 -13.17
CA THR A 227 3.54 9.15 -13.62
C THR A 227 2.54 9.06 -12.47
N ASP A 228 3.03 8.78 -11.27
CA ASP A 228 2.25 8.72 -10.04
C ASP A 228 3.00 9.33 -8.85
N ASN A 229 2.36 9.38 -7.68
CA ASN A 229 2.99 9.66 -6.41
C ASN A 229 3.99 8.54 -6.09
N ILE A 230 5.14 8.86 -5.54
CA ILE A 230 6.24 7.92 -5.33
C ILE A 230 6.62 7.95 -3.86
N THR A 231 6.33 6.86 -3.15
CA THR A 231 6.68 6.72 -1.74
C THR A 231 7.59 5.52 -1.54
N VAL A 232 8.68 5.73 -0.81
CA VAL A 232 9.70 4.72 -0.56
C VAL A 232 10.14 4.78 0.90
N ALA A 233 10.23 3.62 1.55
CA ALA A 233 10.91 3.45 2.82
C ALA A 233 11.97 2.37 2.69
N VAL A 234 13.17 2.62 3.19
CA VAL A 234 14.29 1.68 3.19
C VAL A 234 14.74 1.47 4.63
N ILE A 235 14.84 0.21 5.06
CA ILE A 235 15.24 -0.20 6.40
C ILE A 235 16.42 -1.14 6.27
N GLN A 236 17.51 -0.87 6.99
CA GLN A 236 18.71 -1.72 7.06
C GLN A 236 18.86 -2.28 8.47
N VAL A 237 19.02 -3.59 8.58
CA VAL A 237 19.24 -4.30 9.85
C VAL A 237 20.73 -4.28 10.20
N GLU A 238 21.12 -3.48 11.21
CA GLU A 238 22.53 -3.40 11.66
C GLU A 238 22.84 -4.41 12.80
N GLN A 239 21.88 -4.64 13.71
CA GLN A 239 22.04 -5.57 14.82
C GLN A 239 20.68 -6.19 15.19
N LEU A 240 20.70 -7.46 15.55
CA LEU A 240 19.53 -8.18 16.05
C LEU A 240 19.68 -8.43 17.55
N ASP A 241 18.56 -8.32 18.27
CA ASP A 241 18.48 -8.76 19.66
C ASP A 241 18.12 -10.24 19.69
N TRP A 242 19.10 -11.09 19.97
CA TRP A 242 18.84 -12.50 20.13
C TRP A 242 18.08 -12.76 21.43
N ILE A 243 16.94 -13.43 21.35
CA ILE A 243 16.27 -13.94 22.55
C ILE A 243 17.21 -14.95 23.20
N SER A 244 17.65 -14.66 24.43
CA SER A 244 18.60 -15.48 25.18
C SER A 244 18.02 -16.88 25.39
N GLY A 245 18.38 -17.86 24.59
CA GLY A 245 17.93 -19.25 24.74
C GLY A 245 18.27 -20.17 23.57
N GLU A 246 18.42 -19.68 22.39
CA GLU A 246 18.68 -20.52 21.19
C GLU A 246 19.93 -20.03 20.45
N ARG A 247 21.09 -20.34 21.04
CA ARG A 247 22.36 -20.14 20.33
C ARG A 247 22.76 -21.40 19.56
N ASP A 248 23.02 -21.22 18.30
CA ASP A 248 24.08 -21.85 17.51
C ASP A 248 23.90 -23.23 16.87
N GLN A 249 22.78 -23.93 16.94
CA GLN A 249 22.70 -25.19 16.18
C GLN A 249 21.58 -25.25 15.13
N ASP A 250 20.61 -24.33 15.13
CA ASP A 250 19.43 -24.41 14.27
C ASP A 250 19.40 -23.41 13.10
N LEU A 251 20.44 -22.59 12.91
CA LEU A 251 20.45 -21.56 11.87
C LEU A 251 20.47 -22.11 10.43
N HIS A 252 20.92 -23.34 10.24
CA HIS A 252 20.93 -23.99 8.93
C HIS A 252 19.68 -24.82 8.61
N GLU A 253 18.85 -25.14 9.63
CA GLU A 253 17.63 -25.92 9.45
C GLU A 253 16.34 -25.09 9.41
N ARG A 254 16.38 -23.79 9.80
CA ARG A 254 15.20 -22.92 9.81
C ARG A 254 14.97 -22.15 8.50
N VAL A 255 15.64 -22.51 7.45
CA VAL A 255 15.31 -22.06 6.11
C VAL A 255 14.05 -22.79 5.69
N THR A 256 12.94 -22.06 5.60
CA THR A 256 11.67 -22.49 5.04
C THR A 256 10.67 -23.09 6.03
N VAL A 257 10.17 -22.28 6.97
CA VAL A 257 8.78 -22.45 7.38
C VAL A 257 8.02 -21.21 6.88
N GLU A 258 7.58 -21.24 5.65
CA GLU A 258 6.45 -20.44 5.24
C GLU A 258 5.27 -20.88 6.10
N LEU A 259 4.81 -20.02 7.01
CA LEU A 259 3.54 -20.25 7.66
C LEU A 259 2.47 -20.34 6.55
N PRO A 260 1.54 -21.29 6.63
CA PRO A 260 0.58 -21.47 5.57
C PRO A 260 -0.20 -20.18 5.40
N VAL A 261 -0.09 -19.62 4.21
CA VAL A 261 -1.03 -18.61 3.73
C VAL A 261 -2.40 -19.20 3.92
N THR A 262 -3.22 -18.61 4.77
CA THR A 262 -4.63 -18.99 4.91
C THR A 262 -5.34 -18.64 3.61
N GLY A 263 -5.28 -19.56 2.63
CA GLY A 263 -5.89 -19.44 1.31
C GLY A 263 -5.12 -20.15 0.20
N ARG A 264 -5.44 -21.40 -0.03
CA ARG A 264 -5.30 -22.18 -1.30
C ARG A 264 -3.98 -22.22 -2.08
N HIS A 265 -2.82 -21.84 -1.58
CA HIS A 265 -1.56 -21.92 -2.35
C HIS A 265 -0.62 -23.08 -1.98
N ALA A 266 -0.93 -23.89 -0.98
CA ALA A 266 -0.08 -25.02 -0.57
C ALA A 266 -0.04 -26.21 -1.57
N ALA A 267 -0.80 -26.18 -2.66
CA ALA A 267 -0.89 -27.32 -3.58
C ALA A 267 0.05 -27.26 -4.79
N LEU A 268 0.67 -26.10 -5.10
CA LEU A 268 1.49 -25.94 -6.30
C LEU A 268 2.99 -26.12 -6.06
N ASP A 269 3.49 -25.86 -4.86
CA ASP A 269 4.92 -26.05 -4.54
C ASP A 269 5.30 -27.52 -4.27
N GLN A 270 4.33 -28.39 -3.94
CA GLN A 270 4.59 -29.84 -3.80
C GLN A 270 4.73 -30.57 -5.14
N ALA A 271 4.28 -30.00 -6.25
CA ALA A 271 4.38 -30.62 -7.58
C ALA A 271 5.78 -30.41 -8.22
N ALA A 272 6.53 -29.40 -7.79
CA ALA A 272 7.87 -29.13 -8.31
C ALA A 272 8.99 -29.95 -7.63
N ALA A 273 8.76 -30.46 -6.42
CA ALA A 273 9.74 -31.22 -5.64
C ALA A 273 9.75 -32.72 -5.90
N ALA A 274 8.85 -33.25 -6.75
CA ALA A 274 8.69 -34.70 -6.97
C ALA A 274 9.19 -35.21 -8.34
N ALA A 275 10.09 -34.51 -9.02
CA ALA A 275 10.71 -35.04 -10.24
C ALA A 275 11.98 -35.82 -9.88
N PRO A 276 12.07 -37.13 -10.21
CA PRO A 276 13.27 -37.92 -9.93
C PRO A 276 14.44 -37.49 -10.86
N ALA A 277 15.61 -37.34 -10.26
CA ALA A 277 16.86 -37.06 -10.96
C ALA A 277 17.12 -38.14 -12.04
N ALA A 278 16.96 -37.77 -13.31
CA ALA A 278 17.34 -38.62 -14.43
C ALA A 278 18.83 -38.48 -14.69
N ALA A 279 19.50 -39.64 -14.78
CA ALA A 279 20.92 -39.82 -14.96
C ALA A 279 21.48 -39.09 -16.17
N VAL A 280 22.67 -38.52 -15.98
CA VAL A 280 23.53 -37.96 -17.03
C VAL A 280 23.91 -39.05 -18.02
N SER A 281 23.42 -38.96 -19.25
CA SER A 281 23.83 -39.83 -20.39
C SER A 281 24.69 -39.02 -21.35
N ALA A 282 25.70 -39.69 -21.89
CA ALA A 282 26.75 -39.21 -22.77
C ALA A 282 26.27 -38.57 -24.09
N PRO A 283 27.12 -37.77 -24.79
CA PRO A 283 26.72 -36.98 -25.96
C PRO A 283 26.38 -37.85 -27.17
N PRO A 284 25.40 -37.49 -27.99
CA PRO A 284 24.99 -38.24 -29.16
C PRO A 284 25.91 -37.97 -30.36
N ALA A 285 26.14 -39.05 -31.15
CA ALA A 285 26.82 -39.06 -32.43
C ALA A 285 25.99 -38.38 -33.55
N PRO A 286 26.62 -37.97 -34.68
CA PRO A 286 25.96 -37.17 -35.71
C PRO A 286 24.91 -37.94 -36.51
N LEU A 287 23.74 -37.31 -36.69
CA LEU A 287 22.60 -37.85 -37.41
C LEU A 287 22.74 -37.68 -38.93
N THR A 288 22.58 -38.78 -39.67
CA THR A 288 22.33 -38.85 -41.11
C THR A 288 20.90 -38.44 -41.43
N PRO A 289 20.61 -37.78 -42.57
CA PRO A 289 19.27 -37.33 -42.89
C PRO A 289 18.34 -38.48 -43.32
N ALA A 290 17.18 -38.57 -42.73
CA ALA A 290 16.11 -39.50 -43.10
C ALA A 290 15.11 -38.84 -44.10
N PRO A 291 14.43 -39.64 -44.93
CA PRO A 291 13.62 -39.16 -46.06
C PRO A 291 12.26 -38.59 -45.63
N ALA A 292 11.77 -37.65 -46.45
CA ALA A 292 10.54 -36.93 -46.29
C ALA A 292 9.29 -37.84 -46.15
N ALA A 293 8.55 -37.69 -45.06
CA ALA A 293 7.25 -38.32 -44.87
C ALA A 293 6.12 -37.36 -45.30
N SER A 294 5.25 -37.93 -46.11
CA SER A 294 4.03 -37.39 -46.69
C SER A 294 3.08 -36.72 -45.66
N SER A 295 2.62 -35.55 -46.01
CA SER A 295 1.60 -34.78 -45.27
C SER A 295 0.23 -35.43 -45.35
N ALA A 296 -0.34 -35.76 -44.17
CA ALA A 296 -1.75 -36.05 -44.03
C ALA A 296 -2.53 -34.76 -43.72
N PRO A 297 -3.76 -34.59 -44.22
CA PRO A 297 -4.50 -33.32 -44.07
C PRO A 297 -5.05 -33.12 -42.65
N ALA A 298 -4.88 -31.90 -42.12
CA ALA A 298 -5.46 -31.46 -40.86
C ALA A 298 -6.98 -31.35 -40.92
N ALA A 299 -7.65 -31.88 -39.91
CA ALA A 299 -9.09 -31.77 -39.75
C ALA A 299 -9.52 -30.35 -39.35
N PRO A 300 -10.66 -29.84 -39.81
CA PRO A 300 -11.06 -28.44 -39.61
C PRO A 300 -11.54 -28.17 -38.17
N ILE A 301 -10.97 -27.14 -37.55
CA ILE A 301 -11.26 -26.62 -36.19
C ILE A 301 -12.59 -25.86 -36.12
N GLU A 302 -13.34 -25.72 -37.22
CA GLU A 302 -14.49 -24.80 -37.31
C GLU A 302 -15.77 -25.22 -36.55
N ARG A 303 -15.88 -26.41 -36.02
CA ARG A 303 -17.16 -26.86 -35.40
C ARG A 303 -17.36 -26.51 -33.93
N ARG A 304 -16.33 -26.06 -33.22
CA ARG A 304 -16.49 -25.68 -31.79
C ARG A 304 -16.88 -24.22 -31.54
N LEU A 305 -16.56 -23.33 -32.49
CA LEU A 305 -16.83 -21.90 -32.35
C LEU A 305 -18.30 -21.52 -32.55
N THR A 306 -19.05 -22.30 -33.35
CA THR A 306 -20.47 -22.05 -33.63
C THR A 306 -21.39 -22.36 -32.44
N TRP A 307 -21.04 -23.31 -31.58
CA TRP A 307 -21.85 -23.66 -30.41
C TRP A 307 -21.73 -22.63 -29.28
N LEU A 308 -20.54 -22.04 -29.06
CA LEU A 308 -20.35 -20.97 -28.08
C LEU A 308 -21.06 -19.68 -28.51
N GLY A 309 -21.05 -19.34 -29.80
CA GLY A 309 -21.78 -18.20 -30.34
C GLY A 309 -23.30 -18.33 -30.17
N GLY A 310 -23.84 -19.55 -30.40
CA GLY A 310 -25.26 -19.86 -30.19
C GLY A 310 -25.70 -19.74 -28.72
N LEU A 311 -24.87 -20.23 -27.79
CA LEU A 311 -25.17 -20.15 -26.36
C LEU A 311 -25.15 -18.70 -25.85
N LEU A 312 -24.19 -17.90 -26.28
CA LEU A 312 -24.10 -16.48 -25.94
C LEU A 312 -25.29 -15.68 -26.48
N ALA A 313 -25.71 -15.95 -27.71
CA ALA A 313 -26.89 -15.30 -28.30
C ALA A 313 -28.18 -15.65 -27.54
N LEU A 314 -28.31 -16.88 -27.05
CA LEU A 314 -29.48 -17.33 -26.29
C LEU A 314 -29.54 -16.71 -24.89
N VAL A 315 -28.39 -16.54 -24.22
CA VAL A 315 -28.29 -15.83 -22.94
C VAL A 315 -28.61 -14.35 -23.07
N LEU A 316 -28.12 -13.68 -24.14
CA LEU A 316 -28.43 -12.28 -24.41
C LEU A 316 -29.91 -12.07 -24.72
N LEU A 317 -30.53 -12.99 -25.47
CA LEU A 317 -31.97 -12.95 -25.77
C LEU A 317 -32.81 -13.13 -24.50
N ALA A 318 -32.43 -14.06 -23.62
CA ALA A 318 -33.11 -14.27 -22.33
C ALA A 318 -33.00 -13.05 -21.41
N ALA A 319 -31.82 -12.40 -21.36
CA ALA A 319 -31.63 -11.17 -20.62
C ALA A 319 -32.49 -10.01 -21.16
N LEU A 320 -32.58 -9.87 -22.49
CA LEU A 320 -33.41 -8.85 -23.14
C LEU A 320 -34.90 -9.07 -22.83
N VAL A 321 -35.38 -10.31 -22.90
CA VAL A 321 -36.77 -10.67 -22.56
C VAL A 321 -37.06 -10.38 -21.09
N GLY A 322 -36.11 -10.65 -20.19
CA GLY A 322 -36.21 -10.32 -18.76
C GLY A 322 -36.33 -8.80 -18.51
N ILE A 323 -35.53 -8.00 -19.20
CA ILE A 323 -35.57 -6.53 -19.12
C ILE A 323 -36.93 -6.00 -19.62
N ILE A 324 -37.41 -6.50 -20.75
CA ILE A 324 -38.71 -6.10 -21.32
C ILE A 324 -39.85 -6.50 -20.37
N TYR A 325 -39.83 -7.72 -19.83
CA TYR A 325 -40.81 -8.19 -18.87
C TYR A 325 -40.83 -7.32 -17.60
N PHE A 326 -39.65 -6.97 -17.06
CA PHE A 326 -39.51 -6.08 -15.92
C PHE A 326 -40.05 -4.68 -16.23
N ALA A 327 -39.71 -4.11 -17.39
CA ALA A 327 -40.17 -2.79 -17.81
C ALA A 327 -41.70 -2.73 -18.02
N MET A 328 -42.32 -3.82 -18.45
CA MET A 328 -43.77 -3.88 -18.65
C MET A 328 -44.57 -4.15 -17.36
N ASN A 329 -43.95 -4.72 -16.34
CA ASN A 329 -44.64 -5.05 -15.07
C ASN A 329 -44.35 -4.06 -13.94
N VAL A 330 -43.38 -3.14 -14.06
CA VAL A 330 -43.15 -2.04 -13.14
C VAL A 330 -43.94 -0.82 -13.62
N THR A 331 -45.25 -0.82 -13.39
CA THR A 331 -46.03 0.42 -13.49
C THR A 331 -45.67 1.30 -12.31
N PRO A 332 -45.19 2.55 -12.54
CA PRO A 332 -45.04 3.49 -11.44
C PRO A 332 -46.45 3.83 -10.91
N VAL A 333 -46.71 3.47 -9.66
CA VAL A 333 -47.86 3.99 -8.92
C VAL A 333 -47.63 5.47 -8.74
N LEU A 334 -48.07 6.31 -9.68
CA LEU A 334 -48.22 7.73 -9.45
C LEU A 334 -49.31 7.91 -8.42
N ALA A 335 -48.96 8.27 -7.20
CA ALA A 335 -49.89 8.78 -6.21
C ALA A 335 -50.51 10.08 -6.75
N PRO A 336 -51.85 10.26 -6.68
CA PRO A 336 -52.47 11.51 -7.07
C PRO A 336 -52.04 12.63 -6.13
N ALA A 337 -51.67 13.79 -6.68
CA ALA A 337 -51.40 15.00 -5.94
C ALA A 337 -52.63 15.41 -5.13
N PRO A 338 -52.47 15.93 -3.90
CA PRO A 338 -53.59 16.45 -3.13
C PRO A 338 -54.15 17.72 -3.80
N ALA A 339 -55.48 17.73 -3.97
CA ALA A 339 -56.21 18.83 -4.56
C ALA A 339 -56.10 20.10 -3.69
N ASP A 340 -55.85 21.23 -4.34
CA ASP A 340 -55.86 22.57 -3.78
C ASP A 340 -57.19 22.87 -3.11
N THR A 341 -57.14 23.15 -1.82
CA THR A 341 -58.27 23.77 -1.07
C THR A 341 -58.06 25.26 -0.99
N PRO A 342 -59.00 26.13 -1.39
CA PRO A 342 -58.78 27.54 -1.42
C PRO A 342 -58.73 28.15 0.02
N ALA A 343 -57.76 29.02 0.19
CA ALA A 343 -57.50 29.76 1.42
C ALA A 343 -58.70 30.63 1.84
N ALA A 344 -59.17 30.40 3.04
CA ALA A 344 -60.09 31.34 3.72
C ALA A 344 -59.28 32.49 4.31
N ILE A 345 -59.63 33.69 3.89
CA ILE A 345 -59.15 34.96 4.44
C ILE A 345 -59.77 35.11 5.83
N THR A 346 -58.97 35.16 6.89
CA THR A 346 -59.40 35.64 8.21
C THR A 346 -58.44 36.71 8.72
N GLN A 347 -59.02 37.84 9.03
CA GLN A 347 -58.41 39.09 9.42
C GLN A 347 -57.64 38.99 10.75
N ALA A 348 -56.56 39.74 10.82
CA ALA A 348 -55.81 40.02 12.05
C ALA A 348 -56.58 40.78 13.08
N PRO A 349 -56.31 40.67 14.37
CA PRO A 349 -56.47 41.78 15.30
C PRO A 349 -55.11 42.36 15.70
N THR A 350 -55.01 43.60 15.51
CA THR A 350 -54.12 44.62 16.07
C THR A 350 -54.10 44.56 17.59
N SER A 351 -52.95 44.46 18.26
CA SER A 351 -52.77 45.12 19.57
C SER A 351 -51.30 45.16 20.00
N GLN A 352 -50.80 46.35 20.02
CA GLN A 352 -50.06 47.11 21.07
C GLN A 352 -48.74 46.49 21.57
N ALA A 353 -47.69 47.24 21.31
CA ALA A 353 -46.46 47.29 22.07
C ALA A 353 -46.65 47.86 23.47
N PRO A 354 -45.81 47.60 24.43
CA PRO A 354 -45.33 48.62 25.31
C PRO A 354 -43.80 48.86 25.19
N THR A 355 -43.58 50.14 25.26
CA THR A 355 -42.38 50.94 25.30
C THR A 355 -41.56 50.71 26.59
N SER A 356 -40.24 51.02 26.48
CA SER A 356 -39.33 51.51 27.57
C SER A 356 -38.70 50.45 28.42
N GLN A 357 -37.39 50.44 28.66
CA GLN A 357 -36.47 51.53 29.03
C GLN A 357 -35.02 51.19 28.71
N ALA A 358 -34.31 52.22 28.32
CA ALA A 358 -32.85 52.25 28.24
C ALA A 358 -32.25 52.31 29.65
N THR A 359 -31.14 51.60 29.83
CA THR A 359 -30.22 51.97 30.92
C THR A 359 -28.80 51.89 30.36
N ALA A 360 -28.06 52.91 30.62
CA ALA A 360 -26.81 53.36 30.06
C ALA A 360 -25.62 52.46 30.38
N ALA A 361 -24.64 52.54 29.48
CA ALA A 361 -23.26 52.10 29.66
C ALA A 361 -22.51 52.83 30.78
N PRO A 362 -21.38 52.32 31.21
CA PRO A 362 -20.22 53.19 31.19
C PRO A 362 -19.03 52.65 30.41
N THR A 363 -18.47 53.53 29.67
CA THR A 363 -17.21 53.60 28.98
C THR A 363 -16.03 53.40 29.95
N ALA A 364 -15.05 52.55 29.60
CA ALA A 364 -13.70 52.64 30.11
C ALA A 364 -12.73 52.37 28.99
N GLY A 365 -11.84 53.29 28.78
CA GLY A 365 -10.93 53.46 27.67
C GLY A 365 -9.68 52.54 27.71
N PRO A 366 -8.78 52.71 26.73
CA PRO A 366 -7.69 51.76 26.44
C PRO A 366 -6.47 52.01 27.32
N THR A 367 -5.89 50.94 27.85
CA THR A 367 -4.60 50.95 28.51
C THR A 367 -3.54 50.43 27.54
N SER A 368 -2.60 51.30 27.27
CA SER A 368 -1.43 51.12 26.44
C SER A 368 -0.46 50.06 26.97
N ALA A 369 0.05 49.21 26.09
CA ALA A 369 1.19 48.31 26.34
C ALA A 369 2.54 49.12 26.32
N PRO A 370 3.51 48.75 27.14
CA PRO A 370 4.86 49.27 27.01
C PRO A 370 5.74 48.44 26.03
N ALA A 371 6.54 49.13 25.26
CA ALA A 371 7.54 48.61 24.34
C ALA A 371 8.71 47.93 25.08
N PRO A 372 9.38 46.90 24.50
CA PRO A 372 10.60 46.36 25.06
C PRO A 372 11.82 47.20 24.67
N THR A 373 12.62 47.46 25.66
CA THR A 373 13.91 48.20 25.63
C THR A 373 14.98 47.36 24.91
N ALA A 374 15.68 47.96 23.97
CA ALA A 374 16.88 47.47 23.32
C ALA A 374 18.06 47.40 24.33
N GLY A 375 18.58 46.19 24.53
CA GLY A 375 19.84 45.95 25.23
C GLY A 375 20.94 45.55 24.24
N SER A 376 21.83 46.49 23.97
CA SER A 376 23.12 46.24 23.30
C SER A 376 24.02 45.39 24.18
N THR A 377 24.54 44.28 23.65
CA THR A 377 25.72 43.62 24.24
C THR A 377 26.68 43.26 23.11
N THR A 378 27.82 43.89 23.23
CA THR A 378 29.04 43.84 22.42
C THR A 378 29.62 42.43 22.34
N ALA A 379 30.00 41.99 21.15
CA ALA A 379 30.83 40.83 20.90
C ALA A 379 32.31 41.09 21.20
N PRO A 380 33.07 40.16 21.75
CA PRO A 380 34.53 40.24 21.76
C PRO A 380 35.14 39.57 20.52
N ALA A 381 36.21 40.23 20.01
CA ALA A 381 37.01 39.85 18.86
C ALA A 381 37.83 38.56 19.06
N PRO A 382 38.26 37.88 17.98
CA PRO A 382 39.07 36.66 18.08
C PRO A 382 40.55 36.94 18.34
N THR A 383 41.13 36.19 19.26
CA THR A 383 42.57 36.21 19.56
C THR A 383 43.30 35.26 18.59
N ALA A 384 44.33 35.83 17.96
CA ALA A 384 45.25 35.13 17.08
C ALA A 384 46.15 34.15 17.87
N GLY A 385 46.31 32.93 17.34
CA GLY A 385 47.26 31.95 17.82
C GLY A 385 48.68 32.16 17.28
N PRO A 386 49.69 31.44 17.74
CA PRO A 386 50.99 31.46 17.08
C PRO A 386 51.23 30.19 16.23
N THR A 387 51.82 30.51 15.09
CA THR A 387 52.54 29.68 14.12
C THR A 387 53.69 28.92 14.75
N SER A 388 53.85 27.64 14.43
CA SER A 388 55.15 26.98 14.36
C SER A 388 55.15 25.82 13.37
N ALA A 389 55.91 25.97 12.31
CA ALA A 389 56.46 24.89 11.49
C ALA A 389 58.01 24.94 11.71
N PRO A 390 58.79 24.09 11.01
CA PRO A 390 58.82 22.61 10.97
C PRO A 390 60.22 22.13 11.41
N THR A 391 60.43 20.84 11.62
CA THR A 391 61.76 20.24 11.41
C THR A 391 61.70 18.71 11.26
N THR A 392 62.25 18.28 10.16
CA THR A 392 62.88 17.05 9.66
C THR A 392 61.96 15.88 9.38
#